data_67692c3d7c35cf02a58866aff7eaab1e
#
_entry.id   67692c3d7c35cf02a58866aff7eaab1e
#
_cell.length_a   1.000
_cell.length_b   1.000
_cell.length_c   1.000
_cell.angle_alpha   90.00
_cell.angle_beta   90.00
_cell.angle_gamma   90.00
#
_symmetry.space_group_name_H-M   'P 1'
#
loop_
_entity.id
_entity.type
_entity.pdbx_description
1 polymer ?
#
loop_
_entity_poly.entity_id
_entity_poly.type
_entity_poly.pdbx_seq_one_letter_code
_entity_poly.pdbx_strand_id
1 'polypeptide(L)'
;MVRWIPMLLFFAFVWADEAQILYASKVKSLYKEGETKVVGRLLPTAKVEVMERKDGRVLLRIQGYAPKEQRQALYFAPNRRILNAGFSKNAGLAFEVLETINDNESRSEWELASIALWSEDSDLVGDVAPLYTEANELFTSRCSICHALHPAKEFNANQWGSVIKSMKSRVGFDSDTEQLVVQYLSKNAKDMPKETK
;
A
#
# COMPACT_ATOMS: atom_id res chain seq x y z
N MET A 1 -5.64 -40.11 57.12
CA MET A 1 -5.39 -40.32 55.70
C MET A 1 -5.69 -39.00 54.96
N VAL A 2 -4.66 -38.24 54.62
CA VAL A 2 -4.79 -36.97 53.94
C VAL A 2 -4.55 -37.21 52.44
N ARG A 3 -5.59 -37.06 51.61
CA ARG A 3 -5.49 -37.17 50.14
C ARG A 3 -5.03 -35.84 49.56
N TRP A 4 -3.81 -35.85 49.06
CA TRP A 4 -3.27 -34.74 48.24
C TRP A 4 -3.86 -34.81 46.82
N ILE A 5 -4.57 -33.75 46.41
CA ILE A 5 -5.05 -33.57 45.03
C ILE A 5 -4.00 -32.68 44.33
N PRO A 6 -3.33 -33.17 43.27
CA PRO A 6 -2.41 -32.32 42.51
C PRO A 6 -3.23 -31.29 41.71
N MET A 7 -2.99 -30.03 41.98
CA MET A 7 -3.54 -28.89 41.23
C MET A 7 -2.73 -28.77 39.91
N LEU A 8 -3.32 -29.24 38.83
CA LEU A 8 -2.80 -29.04 37.47
C LEU A 8 -2.96 -27.59 37.07
N LEU A 9 -1.85 -26.84 37.10
CA LEU A 9 -1.76 -25.52 36.50
C LEU A 9 -1.78 -25.63 34.97
N PHE A 10 -2.91 -25.33 34.34
CA PHE A 10 -3.01 -25.13 32.90
C PHE A 10 -2.35 -23.80 32.56
N PHE A 11 -1.13 -23.86 32.04
CA PHE A 11 -0.50 -22.73 31.35
C PHE A 11 -1.22 -22.54 30.02
N ALA A 12 -2.13 -21.58 29.93
CA ALA A 12 -2.64 -21.09 28.65
C ALA A 12 -1.51 -20.36 27.95
N PHE A 13 -0.90 -20.99 26.95
CA PHE A 13 -0.03 -20.34 26.00
C PHE A 13 -0.90 -19.38 25.18
N VAL A 14 -0.87 -18.10 25.50
CA VAL A 14 -1.38 -17.02 24.62
C VAL A 14 -0.37 -16.90 23.49
N TRP A 15 -0.68 -17.48 22.34
CA TRP A 15 0.01 -17.16 21.10
C TRP A 15 -0.35 -15.72 20.77
N ALA A 16 0.60 -14.80 20.92
CA ALA A 16 0.50 -13.50 20.27
C ALA A 16 0.55 -13.78 18.76
N ASP A 17 -0.58 -13.63 18.09
CA ASP A 17 -0.66 -13.72 16.63
C ASP A 17 0.18 -12.56 16.08
N GLU A 18 1.34 -12.88 15.52
CA GLU A 18 2.24 -11.88 14.96
C GLU A 18 1.54 -11.30 13.72
N ALA A 19 1.32 -9.99 13.72
CA ALA A 19 0.59 -9.31 12.67
C ALA A 19 1.18 -9.62 11.28
N GLN A 20 0.44 -10.35 10.45
CA GLN A 20 0.89 -10.74 9.12
C GLN A 20 0.93 -9.52 8.20
N ILE A 21 2.14 -9.11 7.80
CA ILE A 21 2.35 -8.03 6.83
C ILE A 21 2.39 -8.61 5.42
N LEU A 22 1.61 -8.02 4.52
CA LEU A 22 1.57 -8.37 3.10
C LEU A 22 1.64 -7.10 2.24
N TYR A 23 1.85 -7.31 0.93
CA TYR A 23 1.87 -6.25 -0.09
C TYR A 23 0.90 -6.60 -1.20
N ALA A 24 0.14 -5.62 -1.68
CA ALA A 24 -0.72 -5.81 -2.84
C ALA A 24 0.13 -6.01 -4.10
N SER A 25 -0.12 -7.07 -4.87
CA SER A 25 0.57 -7.28 -6.15
C SER A 25 -0.14 -6.63 -7.33
N LYS A 26 -1.45 -6.34 -7.19
CA LYS A 26 -2.28 -5.68 -8.20
C LYS A 26 -3.17 -4.62 -7.55
N VAL A 27 -3.90 -3.87 -8.37
CA VAL A 27 -4.96 -2.98 -7.87
C VAL A 27 -6.09 -3.83 -7.29
N LYS A 28 -6.45 -3.59 -6.03
CA LYS A 28 -7.50 -4.34 -5.32
C LYS A 28 -8.69 -3.45 -4.98
N SER A 29 -9.89 -3.97 -5.12
CA SER A 29 -11.11 -3.30 -4.64
C SER A 29 -11.22 -3.40 -3.12
N LEU A 30 -11.70 -2.32 -2.50
CA LEU A 30 -11.94 -2.23 -1.07
C LEU A 30 -13.43 -2.08 -0.78
N TYR A 31 -13.89 -2.76 0.28
CA TYR A 31 -15.28 -2.87 0.66
C TYR A 31 -15.45 -2.60 2.16
N LYS A 32 -16.61 -2.12 2.58
CA LYS A 32 -17.02 -2.19 3.98
C LYS A 32 -17.46 -3.61 4.35
N GLU A 33 -17.51 -3.89 5.63
CA GLU A 33 -18.01 -5.16 6.15
C GLU A 33 -19.42 -5.45 5.64
N GLY A 34 -19.62 -6.67 5.12
CA GLY A 34 -20.93 -7.12 4.61
C GLY A 34 -21.39 -6.46 3.31
N GLU A 35 -20.64 -5.50 2.76
CA GLU A 35 -21.00 -4.80 1.52
C GLU A 35 -20.28 -5.38 0.29
N THR A 36 -20.92 -5.23 -0.87
CA THR A 36 -20.34 -5.54 -2.20
C THR A 36 -19.98 -4.28 -2.98
N LYS A 37 -20.39 -3.11 -2.48
CA LYS A 37 -20.09 -1.83 -3.09
C LYS A 37 -18.63 -1.46 -2.87
N VAL A 38 -17.91 -1.17 -3.95
CA VAL A 38 -16.54 -0.70 -3.89
C VAL A 38 -16.48 0.71 -3.28
N VAL A 39 -15.76 0.86 -2.20
CA VAL A 39 -15.56 2.15 -1.49
C VAL A 39 -14.17 2.74 -1.70
N GLY A 40 -13.26 1.98 -2.30
CA GLY A 40 -11.90 2.42 -2.59
C GLY A 40 -11.10 1.39 -3.37
N ARG A 41 -9.84 1.72 -3.62
CA ARG A 41 -8.87 0.84 -4.26
C ARG A 41 -7.53 0.91 -3.52
N LEU A 42 -6.92 -0.27 -3.32
CA LEU A 42 -5.55 -0.42 -2.86
C LEU A 42 -4.65 -0.54 -4.08
N LEU A 43 -3.50 0.11 -4.06
CA LEU A 43 -2.56 0.13 -5.19
C LEU A 43 -1.47 -0.95 -5.02
N PRO A 44 -0.82 -1.39 -6.12
CA PRO A 44 0.29 -2.32 -6.06
C PRO A 44 1.40 -1.81 -5.13
N THR A 45 2.11 -2.72 -4.51
CA THR A 45 3.19 -2.45 -3.53
C THR A 45 2.76 -1.72 -2.26
N ALA A 46 1.46 -1.48 -2.05
CA ALA A 46 0.96 -0.96 -0.77
C ALA A 46 1.12 -2.04 0.31
N LYS A 47 1.77 -1.65 1.41
CA LYS A 47 1.95 -2.48 2.61
C LYS A 47 0.65 -2.50 3.40
N VAL A 48 0.21 -3.67 3.82
CA VAL A 48 -1.00 -3.89 4.61
C VAL A 48 -0.75 -4.89 5.72
N GLU A 49 -1.52 -4.79 6.78
CA GLU A 49 -1.57 -5.76 7.86
C GLU A 49 -2.86 -6.56 7.75
N VAL A 50 -2.75 -7.88 7.78
CA VAL A 50 -3.92 -8.78 7.80
C VAL A 50 -4.48 -8.85 9.20
N MET A 51 -5.75 -8.49 9.34
CA MET A 51 -6.46 -8.54 10.62
C MET A 51 -7.36 -9.78 10.74
N GLU A 52 -8.03 -10.16 9.66
CA GLU A 52 -8.97 -11.28 9.63
C GLU A 52 -9.07 -11.87 8.23
N ARG A 53 -9.34 -13.17 8.11
CA ARG A 53 -9.75 -13.85 6.87
C ARG A 53 -11.06 -14.56 7.06
N LYS A 54 -12.01 -14.33 6.14
CA LYS A 54 -13.35 -14.92 6.22
C LYS A 54 -13.98 -14.99 4.82
N ASP A 55 -14.54 -16.14 4.49
CA ASP A 55 -15.36 -16.35 3.28
C ASP A 55 -14.69 -15.87 1.98
N GLY A 56 -13.38 -16.13 1.80
CA GLY A 56 -12.62 -15.73 0.63
C GLY A 56 -12.26 -14.23 0.58
N ARG A 57 -12.52 -13.50 1.67
CA ARG A 57 -12.13 -12.11 1.88
C ARG A 57 -11.13 -11.96 3.00
N VAL A 58 -10.43 -10.86 2.99
CA VAL A 58 -9.44 -10.47 3.99
C VAL A 58 -9.72 -9.06 4.49
N LEU A 59 -9.75 -8.87 5.81
CA LEU A 59 -9.77 -7.55 6.44
C LEU A 59 -8.34 -7.04 6.54
N LEU A 60 -8.08 -5.92 5.88
CA LEU A 60 -6.77 -5.31 5.78
C LEU A 60 -6.75 -3.99 6.54
N ARG A 61 -5.78 -3.84 7.45
CA ARG A 61 -5.41 -2.53 7.98
C ARG A 61 -4.48 -1.85 6.99
N ILE A 62 -4.91 -0.71 6.48
CA ILE A 62 -4.20 0.10 5.49
C ILE A 62 -3.74 1.38 6.19
N GLN A 63 -2.44 1.65 6.16
CA GLN A 63 -1.86 2.86 6.72
C GLN A 63 -1.24 3.72 5.63
N GLY A 64 -1.20 5.02 5.87
CA GLY A 64 -0.54 5.96 4.99
C GLY A 64 -0.75 7.41 5.42
N TYR A 65 -0.10 8.29 4.71
CA TYR A 65 -0.14 9.71 4.98
C TYR A 65 -1.25 10.38 4.19
N ALA A 66 -1.95 11.33 4.81
CA ALA A 66 -2.93 12.18 4.14
C ALA A 66 -2.72 13.64 4.58
N PRO A 67 -2.99 14.63 3.72
CA PRO A 67 -3.11 16.01 4.18
C PRO A 67 -4.20 16.09 5.25
N LYS A 68 -3.99 16.89 6.28
CA LYS A 68 -4.93 17.05 7.39
C LYS A 68 -6.35 17.26 6.87
N GLU A 69 -7.30 16.50 7.43
CA GLU A 69 -8.73 16.52 7.07
C GLU A 69 -9.08 16.11 5.62
N GLN A 70 -8.10 15.69 4.79
CA GLN A 70 -8.31 15.27 3.40
C GLN A 70 -8.02 13.79 3.20
N ARG A 71 -8.78 12.89 3.83
CA ARG A 71 -8.53 11.45 3.85
C ARG A 71 -9.20 10.68 2.69
N GLN A 72 -9.28 11.28 1.50
CA GLN A 72 -9.72 10.58 0.29
C GLN A 72 -8.61 9.74 -0.36
N ALA A 73 -7.38 9.87 0.13
CA ALA A 73 -6.22 9.12 -0.31
C ALA A 73 -5.25 8.92 0.85
N LEU A 74 -4.66 7.74 0.93
CA LEU A 74 -3.50 7.45 1.78
C LEU A 74 -2.27 7.30 0.90
N TYR A 75 -1.26 8.10 1.15
CA TYR A 75 -0.01 8.14 0.41
C TYR A 75 1.10 7.40 1.15
N PHE A 76 2.12 6.98 0.42
CA PHE A 76 3.29 6.30 0.96
C PHE A 76 4.14 7.21 1.86
N ALA A 77 4.24 8.49 1.51
CA ALA A 77 5.01 9.49 2.27
C ALA A 77 4.35 10.86 2.18
N PRO A 78 4.58 11.76 3.16
CA PRO A 78 4.11 13.13 3.09
C PRO A 78 4.65 13.82 1.83
N ASN A 79 3.84 14.71 1.25
CA ASN A 79 4.19 15.48 0.06
C ASN A 79 4.62 14.66 -1.19
N ARG A 80 4.41 13.36 -1.18
CA ARG A 80 4.67 12.44 -2.31
C ARG A 80 3.36 11.80 -2.76
N ARG A 81 3.01 12.01 -4.04
CA ARG A 81 1.76 11.47 -4.63
C ARG A 81 1.89 9.98 -5.00
N ILE A 82 2.54 9.22 -4.13
CA ILE A 82 2.65 7.77 -4.24
C ILE A 82 1.47 7.17 -3.49
N LEU A 83 0.43 6.82 -4.21
CA LEU A 83 -0.84 6.40 -3.63
C LEU A 83 -0.77 4.96 -3.10
N ASN A 84 -0.96 4.75 -1.80
CA ASN A 84 -1.20 3.42 -1.24
C ASN A 84 -2.66 3.00 -1.44
N ALA A 85 -3.60 3.88 -1.12
CA ALA A 85 -5.03 3.63 -1.31
C ALA A 85 -5.78 4.92 -1.65
N GLY A 86 -6.80 4.81 -2.48
CA GLY A 86 -7.73 5.90 -2.80
C GLY A 86 -9.16 5.52 -2.50
N PHE A 87 -9.98 6.45 -2.03
CA PHE A 87 -11.31 6.19 -1.53
C PHE A 87 -12.37 7.07 -2.22
N SER A 88 -13.58 6.55 -2.33
CA SER A 88 -14.72 7.29 -2.86
C SER A 88 -15.11 8.42 -1.91
N LYS A 89 -15.31 9.61 -2.44
CA LYS A 89 -15.60 10.83 -1.67
C LYS A 89 -16.76 10.69 -0.67
N ASN A 90 -17.78 9.94 -1.06
CA ASN A 90 -19.02 9.79 -0.31
C ASN A 90 -19.14 8.43 0.39
N ALA A 91 -18.01 7.73 0.62
CA ALA A 91 -18.04 6.40 1.21
C ALA A 91 -18.35 6.40 2.72
N GLY A 92 -18.29 7.56 3.39
CA GLY A 92 -18.54 7.66 4.83
C GLY A 92 -17.56 6.80 5.64
N LEU A 93 -16.26 6.88 5.30
CA LEU A 93 -15.21 6.11 5.93
C LEU A 93 -14.69 6.82 7.18
N ALA A 94 -14.50 6.06 8.25
CA ALA A 94 -13.86 6.54 9.49
C ALA A 94 -12.38 6.13 9.48
N PHE A 95 -11.51 7.11 9.71
CA PHE A 95 -10.07 6.90 9.81
C PHE A 95 -9.60 7.13 11.25
N GLU A 96 -8.69 6.29 11.67
CA GLU A 96 -7.93 6.50 12.91
C GLU A 96 -6.71 7.35 12.58
N VAL A 97 -6.51 8.45 13.28
CA VAL A 97 -5.30 9.28 13.19
C VAL A 97 -4.30 8.75 14.19
N LEU A 98 -3.16 8.28 13.70
CA LEU A 98 -2.09 7.72 14.53
C LEU A 98 -1.08 8.80 14.95
N GLU A 99 -0.79 9.74 14.05
CA GLU A 99 0.20 10.79 14.25
C GLU A 99 -0.13 12.03 13.39
N THR A 100 0.19 13.22 13.89
CA THR A 100 0.15 14.46 13.11
C THR A 100 1.58 14.95 12.88
N ILE A 101 1.92 15.25 11.64
CA ILE A 101 3.26 15.59 11.17
C ILE A 101 3.23 16.98 10.52
N ASN A 102 4.11 17.86 10.98
CA ASN A 102 4.36 19.10 10.29
C ASN A 102 5.44 18.87 9.23
N ASP A 103 5.05 18.92 7.96
CA ASP A 103 5.98 18.78 6.86
C ASP A 103 6.63 20.16 6.56
N ASN A 104 7.93 20.25 6.84
CA ASN A 104 8.69 21.50 6.65
C ASN A 104 8.87 21.85 5.16
N GLU A 105 8.81 20.87 4.25
CA GLU A 105 9.00 21.08 2.81
C GLU A 105 7.77 21.78 2.20
N SER A 106 6.57 21.28 2.49
CA SER A 106 5.32 21.84 1.97
C SER A 106 4.69 22.89 2.88
N ARG A 107 5.20 23.06 4.11
CA ARG A 107 4.59 23.90 5.18
C ARG A 107 3.14 23.53 5.45
N SER A 108 2.80 22.25 5.31
CA SER A 108 1.47 21.73 5.52
C SER A 108 1.46 20.66 6.61
N GLU A 109 0.31 20.48 7.27
CA GLU A 109 0.10 19.42 8.25
C GLU A 109 -0.36 18.17 7.51
N TRP A 110 0.28 17.05 7.84
CA TRP A 110 -0.05 15.71 7.38
C TRP A 110 -0.44 14.83 8.56
N GLU A 111 -1.25 13.84 8.31
CA GLU A 111 -1.63 12.85 9.29
C GLU A 111 -1.20 11.46 8.80
N LEU A 112 -0.54 10.70 9.65
CA LEU A 112 -0.46 9.26 9.48
C LEU A 112 -1.81 8.69 9.92
N ALA A 113 -2.55 8.14 8.98
CA ALA A 113 -3.89 7.62 9.23
C ALA A 113 -3.98 6.13 8.91
N SER A 114 -4.91 5.46 9.57
CA SER A 114 -5.21 4.04 9.42
C SER A 114 -6.68 3.82 9.14
N ILE A 115 -7.00 2.79 8.35
CA ILE A 115 -8.35 2.31 8.12
C ILE A 115 -8.35 0.79 7.92
N ALA A 116 -9.38 0.12 8.41
CA ALA A 116 -9.60 -1.30 8.17
C ALA A 116 -10.72 -1.49 7.13
N LEU A 117 -10.43 -2.20 6.03
CA LEU A 117 -11.38 -2.48 4.96
C LEU A 117 -11.19 -3.90 4.43
N TRP A 118 -12.29 -4.49 3.97
CA TRP A 118 -12.31 -5.79 3.35
C TRP A 118 -11.84 -5.74 1.90
N SER A 119 -11.18 -6.80 1.45
CA SER A 119 -10.78 -7.04 0.07
C SER A 119 -10.90 -8.52 -0.25
N GLU A 120 -10.77 -8.90 -1.52
CA GLU A 120 -10.63 -10.30 -1.91
C GLU A 120 -9.33 -10.88 -1.33
N ASP A 121 -9.32 -12.14 -0.85
CA ASP A 121 -8.10 -12.80 -0.33
C ASP A 121 -7.27 -13.39 -1.48
N SER A 122 -6.83 -12.53 -2.38
CA SER A 122 -5.98 -12.82 -3.53
C SER A 122 -5.00 -11.68 -3.76
N ASP A 123 -4.03 -11.85 -4.65
CA ASP A 123 -3.10 -10.81 -5.09
C ASP A 123 -2.39 -10.08 -3.93
N LEU A 124 -2.02 -10.84 -2.90
CA LEU A 124 -1.24 -10.40 -1.74
C LEU A 124 0.02 -11.26 -1.63
N VAL A 125 1.17 -10.63 -1.44
CA VAL A 125 2.48 -11.31 -1.36
C VAL A 125 3.21 -10.89 -0.09
N GLY A 126 4.06 -11.78 0.43
CA GLY A 126 4.82 -11.54 1.67
C GLY A 126 6.03 -10.62 1.49
N ASP A 127 6.50 -10.42 0.25
CA ASP A 127 7.68 -9.62 -0.04
C ASP A 127 7.41 -8.69 -1.24
N VAL A 128 7.85 -7.45 -1.13
CA VAL A 128 7.71 -6.43 -2.18
C VAL A 128 8.83 -6.51 -3.22
N ALA A 129 9.97 -7.11 -2.91
CA ALA A 129 11.13 -7.13 -3.79
C ALA A 129 10.87 -7.80 -5.15
N PRO A 130 10.15 -8.93 -5.24
CA PRO A 130 9.77 -9.50 -6.54
C PRO A 130 8.92 -8.55 -7.39
N LEU A 131 8.03 -7.77 -6.78
CA LEU A 131 7.21 -6.78 -7.49
C LEU A 131 8.06 -5.65 -8.07
N TYR A 132 9.09 -5.23 -7.35
CA TYR A 132 10.03 -4.21 -7.84
C TYR A 132 10.92 -4.75 -8.97
N THR A 133 11.31 -6.02 -8.89
CA THR A 133 12.04 -6.69 -9.98
C THR A 133 11.20 -6.74 -11.24
N GLU A 134 9.96 -7.21 -11.15
CA GLU A 134 9.00 -7.26 -12.25
C GLU A 134 8.78 -5.86 -12.86
N ALA A 135 8.52 -4.85 -12.02
CA ALA A 135 8.33 -3.48 -12.47
C ALA A 135 9.53 -2.92 -13.23
N ASN A 136 10.75 -3.19 -12.73
CA ASN A 136 11.98 -2.76 -13.37
C ASN A 136 12.20 -3.46 -14.71
N GLU A 137 11.94 -4.75 -14.83
CA GLU A 137 12.03 -5.53 -16.06
C GLU A 137 11.03 -5.02 -17.10
N LEU A 138 9.78 -4.78 -16.72
CA LEU A 138 8.74 -4.21 -17.58
C LEU A 138 9.13 -2.81 -18.07
N PHE A 139 9.59 -1.96 -17.17
CA PHE A 139 10.06 -0.62 -17.50
C PHE A 139 11.25 -0.68 -18.46
N THR A 140 12.26 -1.48 -18.15
CA THR A 140 13.47 -1.59 -18.97
C THR A 140 13.16 -2.15 -20.35
N SER A 141 12.42 -3.26 -20.43
CA SER A 141 12.14 -3.94 -21.69
C SER A 141 11.23 -3.15 -22.64
N ARG A 142 10.28 -2.39 -22.10
CA ARG A 142 9.29 -1.65 -22.90
C ARG A 142 9.70 -0.23 -23.24
N CYS A 143 10.37 0.46 -22.32
CA CYS A 143 10.70 1.87 -22.53
C CYS A 143 12.03 2.08 -23.29
N SER A 144 12.95 1.12 -23.26
CA SER A 144 14.22 1.20 -24.00
C SER A 144 14.09 0.99 -25.52
N ILE A 145 12.93 0.58 -26.03
CA ILE A 145 12.73 0.27 -27.46
C ILE A 145 12.86 1.52 -28.34
N CYS A 146 12.41 2.67 -27.87
CA CYS A 146 12.29 3.88 -28.68
C CYS A 146 13.36 4.93 -28.40
N HIS A 147 13.92 4.97 -27.20
CA HIS A 147 14.95 5.94 -26.80
C HIS A 147 15.75 5.42 -25.60
N ALA A 148 16.80 6.15 -25.20
CA ALA A 148 17.55 5.83 -24.00
C ALA A 148 16.65 5.86 -22.76
N LEU A 149 16.86 4.90 -21.85
CA LEU A 149 16.07 4.75 -20.65
C LEU A 149 16.38 5.87 -19.66
N HIS A 150 15.34 6.47 -19.10
CA HIS A 150 15.47 7.43 -18.01
C HIS A 150 15.69 6.67 -16.67
N PRO A 151 16.79 6.89 -15.95
CA PRO A 151 16.95 6.29 -14.62
C PRO A 151 15.83 6.69 -13.67
N ALA A 152 15.44 5.80 -12.73
CA ALA A 152 14.37 6.11 -11.76
C ALA A 152 14.64 7.41 -10.96
N LYS A 153 15.92 7.74 -10.76
CA LYS A 153 16.37 8.97 -10.06
C LYS A 153 16.42 10.23 -10.93
N GLU A 154 15.98 10.18 -12.18
CA GLU A 154 15.97 11.37 -13.04
C GLU A 154 14.84 12.34 -12.68
N PHE A 155 13.67 11.82 -12.37
CA PHE A 155 12.50 12.60 -12.00
C PHE A 155 12.19 12.52 -10.50
N ASN A 156 11.41 13.49 -10.03
CA ASN A 156 10.80 13.46 -8.70
C ASN A 156 9.64 12.45 -8.65
N ALA A 157 9.32 11.94 -7.46
CA ALA A 157 8.23 10.99 -7.23
C ALA A 157 6.91 11.45 -7.86
N ASN A 158 6.58 12.74 -7.71
CA ASN A 158 5.34 13.31 -8.21
C ASN A 158 5.28 13.46 -9.76
N GLN A 159 6.39 13.30 -10.47
CA GLN A 159 6.48 13.43 -11.93
C GLN A 159 6.27 12.09 -12.66
N TRP A 160 6.70 10.98 -12.06
CA TRP A 160 6.70 9.67 -12.70
C TRP A 160 5.32 9.24 -13.20
N GLY A 161 4.26 9.49 -12.45
CA GLY A 161 2.90 9.16 -12.88
C GLY A 161 2.51 9.81 -14.20
N SER A 162 2.89 11.08 -14.41
CA SER A 162 2.63 11.80 -15.67
C SER A 162 3.52 11.31 -16.81
N VAL A 163 4.80 11.03 -16.53
CA VAL A 163 5.76 10.50 -17.51
C VAL A 163 5.26 9.16 -18.08
N ILE A 164 4.95 8.20 -17.21
CA ILE A 164 4.46 6.88 -17.63
C ILE A 164 3.12 6.97 -18.35
N LYS A 165 2.19 7.78 -17.85
CA LYS A 165 0.89 8.00 -18.48
C LYS A 165 1.03 8.52 -19.92
N SER A 166 1.99 9.40 -20.21
CA SER A 166 2.22 9.93 -21.55
C SER A 166 2.70 8.87 -22.55
N MET A 167 3.33 7.79 -22.07
CA MET A 167 3.85 6.69 -22.87
C MET A 167 2.93 5.46 -22.91
N LYS A 168 1.90 5.40 -22.08
CA LYS A 168 1.02 4.24 -21.89
C LYS A 168 0.54 3.61 -23.20
N SER A 169 0.03 4.41 -24.13
CA SER A 169 -0.51 3.94 -25.41
C SER A 169 0.57 3.35 -26.34
N ARG A 170 1.84 3.73 -26.16
CA ARG A 170 2.97 3.29 -26.98
C ARG A 170 3.60 2.00 -26.48
N VAL A 171 3.57 1.79 -25.14
CA VAL A 171 4.20 0.61 -24.52
C VAL A 171 3.23 -0.54 -24.26
N GLY A 172 1.93 -0.32 -24.48
CA GLY A 172 0.90 -1.35 -24.33
C GLY A 172 0.68 -1.83 -22.89
N PHE A 173 0.90 -0.96 -21.90
CA PHE A 173 0.61 -1.29 -20.50
C PHE A 173 -0.89 -1.34 -20.25
N ASP A 174 -1.36 -2.40 -19.62
CA ASP A 174 -2.66 -2.40 -18.97
C ASP A 174 -2.65 -1.54 -17.70
N SER A 175 -3.78 -1.45 -17.02
CA SER A 175 -3.91 -0.60 -15.84
C SER A 175 -3.04 -1.07 -14.67
N ASP A 176 -2.95 -2.37 -14.43
CA ASP A 176 -2.20 -2.92 -13.30
C ASP A 176 -0.70 -2.78 -13.53
N THR A 177 -0.22 -3.11 -14.73
CA THR A 177 1.17 -2.92 -15.14
C THR A 177 1.60 -1.44 -15.05
N GLU A 178 0.76 -0.52 -15.55
CA GLU A 178 1.02 0.91 -15.41
C GLU A 178 1.19 1.32 -13.94
N GLN A 179 0.25 0.91 -13.08
CA GLN A 179 0.31 1.24 -11.66
C GLN A 179 1.54 0.64 -10.98
N LEU A 180 1.88 -0.61 -11.27
CA LEU A 180 3.06 -1.27 -10.71
C LEU A 180 4.35 -0.53 -11.08
N VAL A 181 4.52 -0.18 -12.36
CA VAL A 181 5.70 0.57 -12.85
C VAL A 181 5.75 1.97 -12.24
N VAL A 182 4.62 2.68 -12.15
CA VAL A 182 4.54 3.99 -11.51
C VAL A 182 4.94 3.92 -10.04
N GLN A 183 4.44 2.92 -9.30
CA GLN A 183 4.79 2.71 -7.88
C GLN A 183 6.30 2.50 -7.70
N TYR A 184 6.89 1.62 -8.52
CA TYR A 184 8.32 1.33 -8.48
C TYR A 184 9.16 2.59 -8.75
N LEU A 185 8.90 3.30 -9.86
CA LEU A 185 9.66 4.48 -10.25
C LEU A 185 9.51 5.62 -9.25
N SER A 186 8.29 5.85 -8.77
CA SER A 186 8.02 6.91 -7.78
C SER A 186 8.70 6.64 -6.43
N LYS A 187 8.69 5.39 -5.95
CA LYS A 187 9.37 5.01 -4.70
C LYS A 187 10.90 5.01 -4.81
N ASN A 188 11.44 4.91 -6.04
CA ASN A 188 12.88 4.99 -6.32
C ASN A 188 13.31 6.34 -6.90
N ALA A 189 12.47 7.36 -6.86
CA ALA A 189 12.74 8.68 -7.42
C ALA A 189 13.87 9.43 -6.68
N LYS A 190 14.38 10.50 -7.30
CA LYS A 190 15.53 11.25 -6.76
C LYS A 190 15.27 11.94 -5.42
N ASP A 191 14.01 12.30 -5.15
CA ASP A 191 13.55 12.99 -3.95
C ASP A 191 12.96 12.06 -2.88
N MET A 192 13.11 10.75 -3.07
CA MET A 192 12.80 9.78 -2.05
C MET A 192 14.01 9.52 -1.14
N PRO A 193 13.80 9.40 0.18
CA PRO A 193 14.88 9.03 1.09
C PRO A 193 15.48 7.69 0.66
N LYS A 194 16.80 7.55 0.80
CA LYS A 194 17.42 6.23 0.64
C LYS A 194 16.88 5.34 1.76
N GLU A 195 16.31 4.20 1.41
CA GLU A 195 15.98 3.20 2.42
C GLU A 195 17.23 2.90 3.21
N THR A 196 17.24 3.28 4.48
CA THR A 196 18.22 2.77 5.47
C THR A 196 17.91 1.29 5.64
N LYS A 197 18.82 0.44 5.11
CA LYS A 197 18.77 -1.00 5.32
C LYS A 197 18.91 -1.33 6.79
#